data_dac34d20af53ed776242b0ce8e739e25
#
_entry.id   dac34d20af53ed776242b0ce8e739e25
#
_cell.length_a   1.000
_cell.length_b   1.000
_cell.length_c   1.000
_cell.angle_alpha   90.00
_cell.angle_beta   90.00
_cell.angle_gamma   90.00
#
_symmetry.space_group_name_H-M   'P 1'
#
loop_
_entity.id
_entity.type
_entity.pdbx_description
1 polymer ?
#
loop_
_entity_poly.entity_id
_entity_poly.type
_entity_poly.pdbx_seq_one_letter_code
_entity_poly.pdbx_strand_id
1 'polypeptide(L)'
;VIWWQAADFRSHLTTAELDSFQVLMEAPVGELLDRDKGGRELRRITIPVHGGSQQLFLKRIGREPLGVLLRMLLFGRKPRCGPLREKMMIDALTAAGLPVMGALAWGEERRFGLPVRGFLLVEGVQGTDLGHLFATLAPTDRRELAEGFGVFVARLHGAGFFQPVRLKDVFCVSRPDGYGFTLIDRETSKPWPVRFSRRRSVNALARAYRRTIRDGYPLTRRDVQGFIRGFLNGLPPASFSSSRSLRRRISRVVQREIKISN
;
A
#
# COMPACT_ATOMS: atom_id res chain seq x y z
N VAL A 1 -10.36 24.52 5.77
CA VAL A 1 -10.17 23.12 6.13
C VAL A 1 -11.20 22.27 5.41
N ILE A 2 -10.78 21.17 4.82
CA ILE A 2 -11.64 20.13 4.25
C ILE A 2 -11.35 18.87 5.02
N TRP A 3 -12.36 18.16 5.54
CA TRP A 3 -12.16 16.92 6.23
C TRP A 3 -13.37 15.98 6.12
N TRP A 4 -13.18 14.69 6.38
CA TRP A 4 -14.15 13.64 6.25
C TRP A 4 -13.90 12.53 7.27
N GLN A 5 -14.97 11.86 7.71
CA GLN A 5 -14.97 10.69 8.58
C GLN A 5 -15.87 9.61 7.97
N ALA A 6 -15.52 8.36 8.16
CA ALA A 6 -16.38 7.22 7.85
C ALA A 6 -17.62 7.24 8.76
N ALA A 7 -18.81 7.11 8.15
CA ALA A 7 -20.07 7.27 8.87
C ALA A 7 -20.26 6.21 9.96
N ASP A 8 -19.87 4.98 9.66
CA ASP A 8 -19.94 3.81 10.55
C ASP A 8 -18.91 3.87 11.70
N PHE A 9 -17.88 4.71 11.58
CA PHE A 9 -16.84 4.85 12.60
C PHE A 9 -16.91 6.14 13.40
N ARG A 10 -17.81 7.05 13.06
CA ARG A 10 -17.93 8.39 13.68
C ARG A 10 -18.17 8.32 15.19
N SER A 11 -19.08 7.45 15.65
CA SER A 11 -19.37 7.30 17.09
C SER A 11 -18.15 6.89 17.88
N HIS A 12 -17.33 5.99 17.37
CA HIS A 12 -16.10 5.56 18.02
C HIS A 12 -15.07 6.68 18.12
N LEU A 13 -14.94 7.51 17.06
CA LEU A 13 -14.06 8.68 17.07
C LEU A 13 -14.53 9.75 18.07
N THR A 14 -15.84 10.00 18.16
CA THR A 14 -16.41 10.95 19.13
C THR A 14 -16.17 10.44 20.56
N THR A 15 -16.42 9.16 20.84
CA THR A 15 -16.17 8.56 22.17
C THR A 15 -14.67 8.64 22.56
N ALA A 16 -13.79 8.57 21.59
CA ALA A 16 -12.33 8.67 21.79
C ALA A 16 -11.81 10.12 21.72
N GLU A 17 -12.69 11.12 21.61
CA GLU A 17 -12.34 12.56 21.47
C GLU A 17 -11.45 12.85 20.26
N LEU A 18 -11.60 12.07 19.19
CA LEU A 18 -10.82 12.17 17.93
C LEU A 18 -11.67 12.71 16.76
N ASP A 19 -12.72 13.44 17.04
CA ASP A 19 -13.73 13.84 16.06
C ASP A 19 -13.55 15.26 15.49
N SER A 20 -12.35 15.85 15.68
CA SER A 20 -12.05 17.17 15.11
C SER A 20 -10.74 17.20 14.33
N PHE A 21 -10.68 18.09 13.32
CA PHE A 21 -9.46 18.31 12.54
C PHE A 21 -8.29 18.76 13.41
N GLN A 22 -8.52 19.67 14.38
CA GLN A 22 -7.50 20.17 15.27
C GLN A 22 -6.88 19.04 16.11
N VAL A 23 -7.70 18.22 16.74
CA VAL A 23 -7.22 17.12 17.56
C VAL A 23 -6.40 16.15 16.71
N LEU A 24 -6.92 15.73 15.56
CA LEU A 24 -6.18 14.82 14.68
C LEU A 24 -4.93 15.43 14.04
N MET A 25 -4.81 16.75 13.93
CA MET A 25 -3.61 17.42 13.40
C MET A 25 -2.60 17.83 14.48
N GLU A 26 -3.05 18.28 15.65
CA GLU A 26 -2.22 19.03 16.58
C GLU A 26 -2.02 18.34 17.93
N ALA A 27 -3.04 17.63 18.41
CA ALA A 27 -2.94 17.00 19.73
C ALA A 27 -1.93 15.84 19.74
N PRO A 28 -1.22 15.60 20.85
CA PRO A 28 -0.25 14.51 21.00
C PRO A 28 -0.94 13.15 21.23
N VAL A 29 -1.97 12.84 20.45
CA VAL A 29 -2.76 11.60 20.59
C VAL A 29 -1.95 10.37 20.25
N GLY A 30 -2.10 9.33 21.06
CA GLY A 30 -1.47 8.03 20.86
C GLY A 30 0.06 8.05 20.97
N GLU A 31 0.68 6.94 20.62
CA GLU A 31 2.13 6.74 20.63
C GLU A 31 2.77 7.21 19.32
N LEU A 32 3.83 8.00 19.39
CA LEU A 32 4.62 8.39 18.22
C LEU A 32 5.52 7.21 17.82
N LEU A 33 5.31 6.65 16.64
CA LEU A 33 6.11 5.55 16.09
C LEU A 33 7.27 6.05 15.22
N ASP A 34 7.03 7.11 14.44
CA ASP A 34 8.04 7.67 13.54
C ASP A 34 7.78 9.16 13.29
N ARG A 35 8.88 9.90 13.10
CA ARG A 35 8.85 11.30 12.67
C ARG A 35 10.02 11.58 11.75
N ASP A 36 9.74 11.93 10.52
CA ASP A 36 10.79 12.29 9.57
C ASP A 36 11.20 13.79 9.68
N LYS A 37 12.35 14.13 9.07
CA LYS A 37 12.85 15.51 9.02
C LYS A 37 11.93 16.46 8.21
N GLY A 38 11.03 15.93 7.42
CA GLY A 38 10.05 16.68 6.63
C GLY A 38 8.76 17.01 7.40
N GLY A 39 8.68 16.64 8.69
CA GLY A 39 7.52 16.87 9.54
C GLY A 39 6.35 15.90 9.26
N ARG A 40 6.64 14.74 8.69
CA ARG A 40 5.69 13.63 8.64
C ARG A 40 5.74 12.88 9.96
N GLU A 41 4.58 12.56 10.51
CA GLU A 41 4.44 11.76 11.71
C GLU A 41 3.59 10.53 11.43
N LEU A 42 3.98 9.42 12.04
CA LEU A 42 3.17 8.21 12.17
C LEU A 42 2.91 7.94 13.65
N ARG A 43 1.65 7.89 14.03
CA ARG A 43 1.25 7.61 15.42
C ARG A 43 0.33 6.40 15.46
N ARG A 44 0.46 5.60 16.53
CA ARG A 44 -0.44 4.49 16.85
C ARG A 44 -1.43 4.94 17.93
N ILE A 45 -2.71 4.76 17.67
CA ILE A 45 -3.79 5.10 18.58
C ILE A 45 -4.55 3.82 18.89
N THR A 46 -4.86 3.55 20.13
CA THR A 46 -5.74 2.46 20.54
C THR A 46 -7.04 3.05 21.05
N ILE A 47 -8.15 2.66 20.48
CA ILE A 47 -9.48 3.12 20.91
C ILE A 47 -10.34 1.95 21.37
N PRO A 48 -11.26 2.16 22.33
CA PRO A 48 -12.25 1.17 22.68
C PRO A 48 -13.28 1.03 21.55
N VAL A 49 -13.66 -0.22 21.26
CA VAL A 49 -14.74 -0.57 20.34
C VAL A 49 -15.60 -1.67 20.98
N HIS A 50 -16.81 -1.91 20.43
CA HIS A 50 -17.63 -3.00 20.93
C HIS A 50 -16.86 -4.34 20.89
N GLY A 51 -16.67 -4.94 22.06
CA GLY A 51 -15.99 -6.24 22.20
C GLY A 51 -14.47 -6.18 22.36
N GLY A 52 -13.87 -4.99 22.54
CA GLY A 52 -12.42 -4.92 22.77
C GLY A 52 -11.77 -3.56 22.47
N SER A 53 -10.60 -3.59 21.87
CA SER A 53 -9.88 -2.40 21.44
C SER A 53 -9.43 -2.55 19.99
N GLN A 54 -9.38 -1.44 19.27
CA GLN A 54 -8.89 -1.39 17.89
C GLN A 54 -7.68 -0.47 17.79
N GLN A 55 -6.66 -0.95 17.10
CA GLN A 55 -5.50 -0.12 16.76
C GLN A 55 -5.76 0.68 15.48
N LEU A 56 -5.41 1.95 15.53
CA LEU A 56 -5.49 2.88 14.42
C LEU A 56 -4.11 3.49 14.18
N PHE A 57 -3.86 3.90 12.93
CA PHE A 57 -2.63 4.59 12.57
C PHE A 57 -2.95 5.97 12.01
N LEU A 58 -2.41 6.99 12.65
CA LEU A 58 -2.57 8.39 12.24
C LEU A 58 -1.30 8.85 11.54
N LYS A 59 -1.43 9.16 10.26
CA LYS A 59 -0.37 9.74 9.43
C LYS A 59 -0.62 11.23 9.30
N ARG A 60 0.34 12.06 9.69
CA ARG A 60 0.29 13.52 9.60
C ARG A 60 1.37 14.05 8.69
N ILE A 61 1.10 15.16 8.03
CA ILE A 61 2.11 15.98 7.38
C ILE A 61 1.90 17.45 7.82
N GLY A 62 2.89 18.00 8.50
CA GLY A 62 2.84 19.37 8.99
C GLY A 62 3.07 20.41 7.88
N ARG A 63 3.81 20.04 6.84
CA ARG A 63 4.05 20.87 5.66
C ARG A 63 4.26 20.04 4.41
N GLU A 64 3.43 20.28 3.39
CA GLU A 64 3.63 19.63 2.08
C GLU A 64 4.82 20.26 1.37
N PRO A 65 5.79 19.48 0.85
CA PRO A 65 6.95 20.02 0.15
C PRO A 65 6.55 20.79 -1.11
N LEU A 66 7.01 22.04 -1.25
CA LEU A 66 6.69 22.90 -2.39
C LEU A 66 7.06 22.26 -3.74
N GLY A 67 8.18 21.55 -3.82
CA GLY A 67 8.59 20.85 -5.04
C GLY A 67 7.59 19.78 -5.50
N VAL A 68 6.90 19.12 -4.56
CA VAL A 68 5.82 18.17 -4.89
C VAL A 68 4.61 18.90 -5.44
N LEU A 69 4.22 20.03 -4.84
CA LEU A 69 3.10 20.84 -5.28
C LEU A 69 3.34 21.44 -6.66
N LEU A 70 4.52 22.05 -6.88
CA LEU A 70 4.92 22.58 -8.18
C LEU A 70 4.93 21.51 -9.28
N ARG A 71 5.47 20.34 -8.98
CA ARG A 71 5.45 19.21 -9.91
C ARG A 71 4.01 18.79 -10.25
N MET A 72 3.09 18.77 -9.28
CA MET A 72 1.69 18.45 -9.55
C MET A 72 1.07 19.49 -10.50
N LEU A 73 1.28 20.78 -10.25
CA LEU A 73 0.81 21.86 -11.09
C LEU A 73 1.38 21.80 -12.51
N LEU A 74 2.70 21.60 -12.66
CA LEU A 74 3.35 21.48 -13.97
C LEU A 74 2.79 20.31 -14.81
N PHE A 75 2.32 19.25 -14.17
CA PHE A 75 1.66 18.14 -14.85
C PHE A 75 0.13 18.28 -14.92
N GLY A 76 -0.42 19.47 -14.73
CA GLY A 76 -1.86 19.75 -14.81
C GLY A 76 -2.69 19.02 -13.75
N ARG A 77 -2.09 18.68 -12.61
CA ARG A 77 -2.78 17.96 -11.53
C ARG A 77 -3.19 18.91 -10.42
N LYS A 78 -4.36 18.69 -9.88
CA LYS A 78 -4.81 19.41 -8.68
C LYS A 78 -3.88 19.06 -7.51
N PRO A 79 -3.21 20.07 -6.89
CA PRO A 79 -2.36 19.84 -5.73
C PRO A 79 -3.15 19.25 -4.57
N ARG A 80 -2.59 18.25 -3.90
CA ARG A 80 -3.17 17.54 -2.75
C ARG A 80 -2.06 17.13 -1.82
N CYS A 81 -2.32 17.13 -0.50
CA CYS A 81 -1.34 16.61 0.48
C CYS A 81 -1.14 15.11 0.37
N GLY A 82 -0.03 14.60 0.92
CA GLY A 82 0.31 13.17 0.95
C GLY A 82 -0.82 12.29 1.49
N PRO A 83 -1.34 12.60 2.69
CA PRO A 83 -2.47 11.88 3.28
C PRO A 83 -3.69 11.76 2.36
N LEU A 84 -4.09 12.83 1.68
CA LEU A 84 -5.21 12.79 0.75
C LEU A 84 -4.90 11.97 -0.51
N ARG A 85 -3.65 12.01 -1.00
CA ARG A 85 -3.23 11.15 -2.13
C ARG A 85 -3.28 9.66 -1.77
N GLU A 86 -2.91 9.31 -0.54
CA GLU A 86 -3.01 7.94 -0.04
C GLU A 86 -4.47 7.51 0.12
N LYS A 87 -5.32 8.36 0.72
CA LYS A 87 -6.77 8.11 0.85
C LYS A 87 -7.43 7.84 -0.49
N MET A 88 -7.14 8.63 -1.50
CA MET A 88 -7.66 8.42 -2.85
C MET A 88 -7.22 7.11 -3.48
N MET A 89 -6.02 6.64 -3.15
CA MET A 89 -5.54 5.34 -3.61
C MET A 89 -6.26 4.20 -2.89
N ILE A 90 -6.49 4.33 -1.57
CA ILE A 90 -7.31 3.40 -0.79
C ILE A 90 -8.69 3.28 -1.42
N ASP A 91 -9.38 4.40 -1.69
CA ASP A 91 -10.70 4.40 -2.30
C ASP A 91 -10.72 3.70 -3.67
N ALA A 92 -9.73 3.99 -4.51
CA ALA A 92 -9.64 3.39 -5.83
C ALA A 92 -9.41 1.87 -5.77
N LEU A 93 -8.60 1.40 -4.82
CA LEU A 93 -8.38 -0.03 -4.59
C LEU A 93 -9.63 -0.71 -4.02
N THR A 94 -10.28 -0.09 -3.04
CA THR A 94 -11.54 -0.58 -2.45
C THR A 94 -12.64 -0.67 -3.50
N ALA A 95 -12.81 0.36 -4.33
CA ALA A 95 -13.77 0.37 -5.44
C ALA A 95 -13.49 -0.73 -6.49
N ALA A 96 -12.23 -1.15 -6.62
CA ALA A 96 -11.84 -2.26 -7.47
C ALA A 96 -11.95 -3.65 -6.79
N GLY A 97 -12.48 -3.73 -5.56
CA GLY A 97 -12.61 -4.97 -4.78
C GLY A 97 -11.27 -5.57 -4.36
N LEU A 98 -10.23 -4.74 -4.20
CA LEU A 98 -8.90 -5.18 -3.81
C LEU A 98 -8.70 -4.99 -2.30
N PRO A 99 -8.09 -5.97 -1.60
CA PRO A 99 -7.87 -5.87 -0.17
C PRO A 99 -6.83 -4.80 0.16
N VAL A 100 -7.26 -3.78 0.86
CA VAL A 100 -6.46 -2.64 1.30
C VAL A 100 -6.96 -2.18 2.67
N MET A 101 -6.10 -1.58 3.49
CA MET A 101 -6.48 -0.99 4.78
C MET A 101 -7.61 0.04 4.61
N GLY A 102 -8.51 0.12 5.59
CA GLY A 102 -9.60 1.09 5.60
C GLY A 102 -9.14 2.50 5.98
N ALA A 103 -9.65 3.52 5.29
CA ALA A 103 -9.51 4.91 5.69
C ALA A 103 -10.70 5.31 6.56
N LEU A 104 -10.44 5.79 7.78
CA LEU A 104 -11.45 6.13 8.78
C LEU A 104 -11.73 7.63 8.85
N ALA A 105 -10.69 8.45 8.72
CA ALA A 105 -10.82 9.89 8.62
C ALA A 105 -9.65 10.49 7.84
N TRP A 106 -9.87 11.61 7.19
CA TRP A 106 -8.81 12.39 6.57
C TRP A 106 -9.14 13.89 6.61
N GLY A 107 -8.11 14.72 6.58
CA GLY A 107 -8.30 16.15 6.51
C GLY A 107 -7.13 16.87 5.83
N GLU A 108 -7.44 18.02 5.21
CA GLU A 108 -6.48 18.87 4.52
C GLU A 108 -6.78 20.33 4.80
N GLU A 109 -5.81 21.06 5.30
CA GLU A 109 -5.86 22.53 5.36
C GLU A 109 -5.27 23.10 4.08
N ARG A 110 -5.92 24.13 3.54
CA ARG A 110 -5.47 24.85 2.34
C ARG A 110 -5.31 26.32 2.60
N ARG A 111 -4.26 26.91 1.99
CA ARG A 111 -4.08 28.36 1.90
C ARG A 111 -3.88 28.74 0.44
N PHE A 112 -4.61 29.73 -0.03
CA PHE A 112 -4.57 30.16 -1.44
C PHE A 112 -4.77 29.02 -2.44
N GLY A 113 -5.65 28.07 -2.11
CA GLY A 113 -5.92 26.90 -2.94
C GLY A 113 -4.89 25.78 -2.91
N LEU A 114 -3.74 25.97 -2.23
CA LEU A 114 -2.70 24.97 -2.10
C LEU A 114 -2.81 24.24 -0.75
N PRO A 115 -2.59 22.91 -0.72
CA PRO A 115 -2.55 22.16 0.53
C PRO A 115 -1.30 22.56 1.34
N VAL A 116 -1.50 22.82 2.62
CA VAL A 116 -0.42 23.19 3.54
C VAL A 116 -0.07 22.01 4.42
N ARG A 117 -1.07 21.43 5.07
CA ARG A 117 -0.93 20.30 5.99
C ARG A 117 -2.14 19.39 5.93
N GLY A 118 -2.01 18.18 6.43
CA GLY A 118 -3.13 17.23 6.44
C GLY A 118 -2.83 15.96 7.18
N PHE A 119 -3.85 15.16 7.38
CA PHE A 119 -3.75 13.86 8.04
C PHE A 119 -4.58 12.79 7.32
N LEU A 120 -4.26 11.54 7.62
CA LEU A 120 -5.02 10.35 7.30
C LEU A 120 -5.02 9.42 8.51
N LEU A 121 -6.21 9.04 8.97
CA LEU A 121 -6.42 8.02 9.98
C LEU A 121 -6.87 6.74 9.28
N VAL A 122 -6.15 5.66 9.52
CA VAL A 122 -6.45 4.33 8.94
C VAL A 122 -6.60 3.29 10.03
N GLU A 123 -7.34 2.23 9.72
CA GLU A 123 -7.44 1.07 10.60
C GLU A 123 -6.12 0.29 10.67
N GLY A 124 -5.87 -0.33 11.82
CA GLY A 124 -4.80 -1.31 11.98
C GLY A 124 -5.15 -2.59 11.25
N VAL A 125 -4.24 -3.05 10.40
CA VAL A 125 -4.40 -4.30 9.66
C VAL A 125 -3.92 -5.47 10.50
N GLN A 126 -4.75 -6.50 10.60
CA GLN A 126 -4.37 -7.75 11.26
C GLN A 126 -3.42 -8.56 10.39
N GLY A 127 -2.61 -9.40 11.05
CA GLY A 127 -1.68 -10.29 10.39
C GLY A 127 -0.23 -9.91 10.61
N THR A 128 0.64 -10.53 9.83
CA THR A 128 2.10 -10.36 9.91
C THR A 128 2.60 -9.71 8.63
N ASP A 129 3.59 -8.83 8.76
CA ASP A 129 4.35 -8.28 7.64
C ASP A 129 4.88 -9.40 6.74
N LEU A 130 4.61 -9.28 5.44
CA LEU A 130 4.96 -10.34 4.47
C LEU A 130 6.47 -10.56 4.39
N GLY A 131 7.29 -9.52 4.57
CA GLY A 131 8.74 -9.64 4.58
C GLY A 131 9.23 -10.46 5.78
N HIS A 132 8.62 -10.27 6.95
CA HIS A 132 8.88 -11.07 8.14
C HIS A 132 8.51 -12.54 7.93
N LEU A 133 7.36 -12.83 7.34
CA LEU A 133 6.96 -14.20 7.00
C LEU A 133 7.96 -14.88 6.06
N PHE A 134 8.47 -14.19 5.05
CA PHE A 134 9.52 -14.73 4.19
C PHE A 134 10.84 -14.99 4.92
N ALA A 135 11.11 -14.31 6.01
CA ALA A 135 12.31 -14.56 6.82
C ALA A 135 12.14 -15.74 7.79
N THR A 136 10.93 -16.03 8.27
CA THR A 136 10.67 -16.97 9.37
C THR A 136 10.08 -18.31 8.95
N LEU A 137 9.31 -18.36 7.84
CA LEU A 137 8.66 -19.58 7.38
C LEU A 137 9.63 -20.63 6.82
N ALA A 138 9.28 -21.90 6.98
CA ALA A 138 9.97 -23.02 6.35
C ALA A 138 9.92 -22.93 4.81
N PRO A 139 10.91 -23.47 4.08
CA PRO A 139 10.97 -23.36 2.61
C PRO A 139 9.75 -23.89 1.85
N THR A 140 9.03 -24.90 2.41
CA THR A 140 7.78 -25.44 1.85
C THR A 140 6.67 -24.42 1.87
N ASP A 141 6.46 -23.80 3.06
CA ASP A 141 5.38 -22.85 3.30
C ASP A 141 5.62 -21.53 2.57
N ARG A 142 6.89 -21.12 2.45
CA ARG A 142 7.31 -19.97 1.65
C ARG A 142 6.92 -20.08 0.18
N ARG A 143 6.92 -21.29 -0.38
CA ARG A 143 6.51 -21.48 -1.77
C ARG A 143 5.02 -21.17 -1.97
N GLU A 144 4.16 -21.67 -1.08
CA GLU A 144 2.73 -21.39 -1.13
C GLU A 144 2.44 -19.91 -0.91
N LEU A 145 3.08 -19.30 0.11
CA LEU A 145 3.02 -17.87 0.37
C LEU A 145 3.41 -17.04 -0.86
N ALA A 146 4.52 -17.39 -1.52
CA ALA A 146 5.01 -16.70 -2.72
C ALA A 146 4.03 -16.84 -3.90
N GLU A 147 3.43 -18.01 -4.07
CA GLU A 147 2.42 -18.27 -5.12
C GLU A 147 1.15 -17.45 -4.86
N GLY A 148 0.62 -17.47 -3.64
CA GLY A 148 -0.53 -16.66 -3.22
C GLY A 148 -0.26 -15.16 -3.39
N PHE A 149 0.91 -14.67 -2.99
CA PHE A 149 1.32 -13.29 -3.21
C PHE A 149 1.41 -12.93 -4.70
N GLY A 150 1.88 -13.85 -5.53
CA GLY A 150 1.86 -13.70 -6.99
C GLY A 150 0.46 -13.47 -7.54
N VAL A 151 -0.51 -14.29 -7.12
CA VAL A 151 -1.94 -14.14 -7.47
C VAL A 151 -2.48 -12.79 -7.03
N PHE A 152 -2.18 -12.38 -5.80
CA PHE A 152 -2.58 -11.07 -5.26
C PHE A 152 -2.07 -9.91 -6.12
N VAL A 153 -0.77 -9.89 -6.47
CA VAL A 153 -0.18 -8.86 -7.33
C VAL A 153 -0.74 -8.91 -8.76
N ALA A 154 -1.07 -10.09 -9.26
CA ALA A 154 -1.73 -10.23 -10.56
C ALA A 154 -3.11 -9.58 -10.60
N ARG A 155 -3.90 -9.72 -9.52
CA ARG A 155 -5.21 -9.03 -9.36
C ARG A 155 -5.05 -7.51 -9.36
N LEU A 156 -4.04 -6.97 -8.64
CA LEU A 156 -3.71 -5.54 -8.67
C LEU A 156 -3.41 -5.06 -10.10
N HIS A 157 -2.54 -5.78 -10.81
CA HIS A 157 -2.17 -5.44 -12.19
C HIS A 157 -3.33 -5.61 -13.16
N GLY A 158 -4.15 -6.66 -12.99
CA GLY A 158 -5.37 -6.89 -13.78
C GLY A 158 -6.37 -5.76 -13.63
N ALA A 159 -6.52 -5.23 -12.43
CA ALA A 159 -7.34 -4.06 -12.12
C ALA A 159 -6.69 -2.70 -12.53
N GLY A 160 -5.49 -2.71 -13.12
CA GLY A 160 -4.85 -1.51 -13.65
C GLY A 160 -3.93 -0.75 -12.68
N PHE A 161 -3.57 -1.34 -11.55
CA PHE A 161 -2.68 -0.74 -10.55
C PHE A 161 -1.26 -1.33 -10.66
N PHE A 162 -0.31 -0.55 -11.20
CA PHE A 162 1.06 -0.99 -11.50
C PHE A 162 2.13 -0.38 -10.59
N GLN A 163 1.77 0.07 -9.38
CA GLN A 163 2.76 0.51 -8.42
C GLN A 163 3.54 -0.69 -7.89
N PRO A 164 4.88 -0.58 -7.75
CA PRO A 164 5.67 -1.65 -7.16
C PRO A 164 5.18 -1.97 -5.75
N VAL A 165 4.86 -3.23 -5.48
CA VAL A 165 4.44 -3.72 -4.17
C VAL A 165 5.68 -4.23 -3.44
N ARG A 166 6.03 -3.62 -2.29
CA ARG A 166 7.12 -4.11 -1.42
C ARG A 166 6.54 -5.11 -0.43
N LEU A 167 7.34 -6.05 0.03
CA LEU A 167 6.89 -7.04 1.01
C LEU A 167 6.38 -6.39 2.30
N LYS A 168 7.09 -5.38 2.80
CA LYS A 168 6.70 -4.63 4.00
C LYS A 168 5.42 -3.78 3.86
N ASP A 169 4.92 -3.57 2.64
CA ASP A 169 3.67 -2.84 2.39
C ASP A 169 2.47 -3.81 2.31
N VAL A 170 2.67 -5.08 2.68
CA VAL A 170 1.63 -6.12 2.64
C VAL A 170 1.59 -6.88 3.95
N PHE A 171 0.43 -6.93 4.55
CA PHE A 171 0.15 -7.79 5.69
C PHE A 171 -0.52 -9.07 5.21
N CYS A 172 -0.22 -10.15 5.90
CA CYS A 172 -0.69 -11.49 5.55
C CYS A 172 -1.30 -12.18 6.76
N VAL A 173 -2.43 -12.84 6.56
CA VAL A 173 -3.06 -13.72 7.53
C VAL A 173 -3.16 -15.12 6.95
N SER A 174 -2.86 -16.14 7.75
CA SER A 174 -3.13 -17.53 7.40
C SER A 174 -4.63 -17.80 7.45
N ARG A 175 -5.15 -18.55 6.47
CA ARG A 175 -6.54 -18.95 6.35
C ARG A 175 -6.61 -20.44 6.03
N PRO A 176 -7.75 -21.11 6.26
CA PRO A 176 -7.91 -22.53 5.91
C PRO A 176 -7.66 -22.83 4.42
N ASP A 177 -7.94 -21.84 3.54
CA ASP A 177 -7.81 -21.92 2.08
C ASP A 177 -6.51 -21.27 1.55
N GLY A 178 -5.52 -20.99 2.43
CA GLY A 178 -4.23 -20.42 2.07
C GLY A 178 -3.92 -19.10 2.79
N TYR A 179 -3.54 -18.07 2.06
CA TYR A 179 -3.11 -16.79 2.64
C TYR A 179 -4.00 -15.63 2.17
N GLY A 180 -4.47 -14.82 3.12
CA GLY A 180 -5.11 -13.53 2.87
C GLY A 180 -4.08 -12.40 2.89
N PHE A 181 -4.12 -11.51 1.89
CA PHE A 181 -3.21 -10.37 1.78
C PHE A 181 -3.95 -9.06 1.88
N THR A 182 -3.43 -8.10 2.62
CA THR A 182 -3.95 -6.73 2.74
C THR A 182 -2.84 -5.73 2.46
N LEU A 183 -3.11 -4.80 1.58
CA LEU A 183 -2.16 -3.76 1.16
C LEU A 183 -2.22 -2.57 2.11
N ILE A 184 -1.05 -2.05 2.48
CA ILE A 184 -0.91 -0.84 3.29
C ILE A 184 -0.02 0.18 2.59
N ASP A 185 -0.01 1.42 3.08
CA ASP A 185 0.94 2.50 2.72
C ASP A 185 1.07 2.76 1.21
N ARG A 186 -0.02 3.19 0.57
CA ARG A 186 -0.08 3.39 -0.89
C ARG A 186 -0.27 4.84 -1.28
N GLU A 187 0.74 5.67 -1.05
CA GLU A 187 0.75 7.05 -1.56
C GLU A 187 1.11 7.10 -3.05
N THR A 188 0.28 7.73 -3.86
CA THR A 188 0.56 7.97 -5.28
C THR A 188 -0.06 9.26 -5.79
N SER A 189 0.60 9.89 -6.75
CA SER A 189 0.03 11.04 -7.48
C SER A 189 -0.96 10.65 -8.58
N LYS A 190 -1.15 9.35 -8.83
CA LYS A 190 -2.07 8.78 -9.84
C LYS A 190 -2.89 7.65 -9.22
N PRO A 191 -3.91 7.96 -8.40
CA PRO A 191 -4.65 6.96 -7.64
C PRO A 191 -5.71 6.22 -8.46
N TRP A 192 -5.80 6.40 -9.76
CA TRP A 192 -6.80 5.73 -10.62
C TRP A 192 -6.20 4.59 -11.41
N PRO A 193 -7.02 3.57 -11.71
CA PRO A 193 -6.59 2.46 -12.53
C PRO A 193 -6.34 2.92 -13.98
N VAL A 194 -5.46 2.22 -14.65
CA VAL A 194 -5.19 2.41 -16.08
C VAL A 194 -5.31 1.08 -16.79
N ARG A 195 -5.63 1.12 -18.09
CA ARG A 195 -5.74 -0.09 -18.89
C ARG A 195 -4.53 -1.02 -18.70
N PHE A 196 -4.77 -2.33 -18.61
CA PHE A 196 -3.72 -3.33 -18.45
C PHE A 196 -2.63 -3.17 -19.52
N SER A 197 -1.38 -3.25 -19.08
CA SER A 197 -0.20 -3.13 -19.93
C SER A 197 0.89 -4.08 -19.46
N ARG A 198 1.29 -5.01 -20.32
CA ARG A 198 2.39 -5.95 -20.05
C ARG A 198 3.70 -5.22 -19.71
N ARG A 199 4.03 -4.15 -20.45
CA ARG A 199 5.24 -3.36 -20.20
C ARG A 199 5.21 -2.72 -18.80
N ARG A 200 4.09 -2.13 -18.40
CA ARG A 200 3.92 -1.53 -17.07
C ARG A 200 4.01 -2.60 -15.98
N SER A 201 3.37 -3.74 -16.20
CA SER A 201 3.39 -4.88 -15.28
C SER A 201 4.83 -5.39 -15.05
N VAL A 202 5.58 -5.71 -16.12
CA VAL A 202 6.97 -6.15 -16.01
C VAL A 202 7.86 -5.11 -15.32
N ASN A 203 7.70 -3.84 -15.66
CA ASN A 203 8.49 -2.76 -15.04
C ASN A 203 8.14 -2.57 -13.55
N ALA A 204 6.87 -2.78 -13.16
CA ALA A 204 6.46 -2.73 -11.75
C ALA A 204 7.07 -3.90 -10.97
N LEU A 205 7.01 -5.12 -11.51
CA LEU A 205 7.60 -6.32 -10.90
C LEU A 205 9.13 -6.17 -10.75
N ALA A 206 9.84 -5.71 -11.78
CA ALA A 206 11.28 -5.48 -11.72
C ALA A 206 11.64 -4.46 -10.63
N ARG A 207 10.89 -3.37 -10.52
CA ARG A 207 11.10 -2.37 -9.46
C ARG A 207 10.75 -2.90 -8.07
N ALA A 208 9.69 -3.71 -7.93
CA ALA A 208 9.33 -4.37 -6.68
C ALA A 208 10.45 -5.30 -6.23
N TYR A 209 10.95 -6.16 -7.12
CA TYR A 209 12.04 -7.09 -6.82
C TYR A 209 13.31 -6.36 -6.37
N ARG A 210 13.80 -5.34 -7.11
CA ARG A 210 14.97 -4.54 -6.70
C ARG A 210 14.80 -3.90 -5.33
N ARG A 211 13.60 -3.39 -5.01
CA ARG A 211 13.32 -2.81 -3.69
C ARG A 211 13.35 -3.87 -2.59
N THR A 212 12.78 -5.04 -2.84
CA THR A 212 12.79 -6.18 -1.91
C THR A 212 14.22 -6.62 -1.58
N ILE A 213 15.09 -6.73 -2.58
CA ILE A 213 16.51 -7.05 -2.35
C ILE A 213 17.22 -5.94 -1.56
N ARG A 214 16.99 -4.67 -1.92
CA ARG A 214 17.56 -3.52 -1.19
C ARG A 214 17.07 -3.44 0.26
N ASP A 215 15.81 -3.83 0.51
CA ASP A 215 15.23 -3.87 1.84
C ASP A 215 15.77 -5.08 2.66
N GLY A 216 16.65 -5.94 2.10
CA GLY A 216 17.37 -7.02 2.77
C GLY A 216 16.58 -8.32 2.98
N TYR A 217 15.44 -8.49 2.29
CA TYR A 217 14.63 -9.71 2.46
C TYR A 217 15.27 -10.93 1.77
N PRO A 218 15.34 -12.10 2.46
CA PRO A 218 16.06 -13.29 2.00
C PRO A 218 15.22 -14.11 0.99
N LEU A 219 14.96 -13.56 -0.20
CA LEU A 219 14.24 -14.28 -1.25
C LEU A 219 15.12 -15.31 -1.93
N THR A 220 14.66 -16.55 -2.00
CA THR A 220 15.30 -17.63 -2.77
C THR A 220 14.78 -17.67 -4.22
N ARG A 221 15.54 -18.37 -5.07
CA ARG A 221 15.10 -18.64 -6.46
C ARG A 221 13.75 -19.38 -6.52
N ARG A 222 13.48 -20.25 -5.52
CA ARG A 222 12.20 -20.99 -5.42
C ARG A 222 11.04 -20.06 -5.09
N ASP A 223 11.22 -19.08 -4.20
CA ASP A 223 10.22 -18.07 -3.87
C ASP A 223 9.85 -17.25 -5.10
N VAL A 224 10.85 -16.80 -5.85
CA VAL A 224 10.63 -16.06 -7.11
C VAL A 224 9.90 -16.91 -8.15
N GLN A 225 10.20 -18.18 -8.26
CA GLN A 225 9.50 -19.10 -9.17
C GLN A 225 8.05 -19.31 -8.74
N GLY A 226 7.77 -19.51 -7.45
CA GLY A 226 6.43 -19.57 -6.87
C GLY A 226 5.64 -18.31 -7.19
N PHE A 227 6.21 -17.14 -6.89
CA PHE A 227 5.59 -15.85 -7.22
C PHE A 227 5.25 -15.71 -8.71
N ILE A 228 6.18 -16.04 -9.61
CA ILE A 228 5.93 -15.93 -11.07
C ILE A 228 4.78 -16.88 -11.49
N ARG A 229 4.73 -18.10 -10.93
CA ARG A 229 3.65 -19.05 -11.19
C ARG A 229 2.31 -18.47 -10.77
N GLY A 230 2.20 -18.04 -9.51
CA GLY A 230 0.97 -17.43 -8.98
C GLY A 230 0.56 -16.19 -9.75
N PHE A 231 1.52 -15.32 -10.08
CA PHE A 231 1.26 -14.12 -10.88
C PHE A 231 0.69 -14.44 -12.26
N LEU A 232 1.22 -15.44 -12.96
CA LEU A 232 0.71 -15.85 -14.26
C LEU A 232 -0.67 -16.50 -14.17
N ASN A 233 -0.93 -17.28 -13.12
CA ASN A 233 -2.22 -17.91 -12.87
C ASN A 233 -3.31 -16.91 -12.47
N GLY A 234 -2.94 -15.84 -11.75
CA GLY A 234 -3.88 -14.82 -11.28
C GLY A 234 -4.22 -13.74 -12.30
N LEU A 235 -3.56 -13.67 -13.45
CA LEU A 235 -3.89 -12.70 -14.50
C LEU A 235 -5.21 -13.02 -15.19
N PRO A 236 -6.07 -12.02 -15.52
CA PRO A 236 -7.28 -12.25 -16.28
C PRO A 236 -7.02 -12.90 -17.66
N PRO A 237 -7.89 -13.80 -18.14
CA PRO A 237 -7.71 -14.48 -19.44
C PRO A 237 -7.51 -13.54 -20.62
N ALA A 238 -8.22 -12.42 -20.66
CA ALA A 238 -8.07 -11.38 -21.70
C ALA A 238 -6.65 -10.76 -21.79
N SER A 239 -5.82 -10.96 -20.76
CA SER A 239 -4.42 -10.53 -20.73
C SER A 239 -3.49 -11.47 -21.51
N PHE A 240 -3.99 -12.62 -21.99
CA PHE A 240 -3.24 -13.79 -22.43
C PHE A 240 -3.05 -13.96 -23.95
N SER A 241 -2.99 -12.95 -24.75
CA SER A 241 -2.63 -13.23 -26.17
C SER A 241 -1.22 -13.86 -26.36
N SER A 242 -0.38 -14.02 -25.31
CA SER A 242 0.72 -14.99 -25.21
C SER A 242 1.32 -15.05 -23.80
N SER A 243 0.83 -15.93 -22.95
CA SER A 243 1.38 -16.22 -21.62
C SER A 243 2.87 -16.64 -21.68
N ARG A 244 3.29 -17.36 -22.72
CA ARG A 244 4.70 -17.78 -22.93
C ARG A 244 5.64 -16.60 -23.11
N SER A 245 5.28 -15.56 -23.87
CA SER A 245 6.12 -14.39 -24.07
C SER A 245 6.24 -13.54 -22.82
N LEU A 246 5.16 -13.37 -22.05
CA LEU A 246 5.16 -12.68 -20.78
C LEU A 246 6.02 -13.41 -19.74
N ARG A 247 5.85 -14.74 -19.61
CA ARG A 247 6.67 -15.58 -18.75
C ARG A 247 8.16 -15.48 -19.08
N ARG A 248 8.53 -15.59 -20.34
CA ARG A 248 9.94 -15.44 -20.81
C ARG A 248 10.48 -14.04 -20.49
N ARG A 249 9.65 -13.00 -20.62
CA ARG A 249 10.07 -11.62 -20.35
C ARG A 249 10.25 -11.35 -18.87
N ILE A 250 9.33 -11.81 -18.01
CA ILE A 250 9.44 -11.71 -16.55
C ILE A 250 10.68 -12.50 -16.09
N SER A 251 10.83 -13.75 -16.53
CA SER A 251 11.99 -14.58 -16.16
C SER A 251 13.32 -13.93 -16.59
N ARG A 252 13.42 -13.35 -17.78
CA ARG A 252 14.64 -12.64 -18.23
C ARG A 252 14.95 -11.42 -17.39
N VAL A 253 13.93 -10.62 -17.05
CA VAL A 253 14.12 -9.43 -16.21
C VAL A 253 14.58 -9.83 -14.82
N VAL A 254 13.91 -10.81 -14.20
CA VAL A 254 14.28 -11.30 -12.87
C VAL A 254 15.67 -11.94 -12.87
N GLN A 255 16.01 -12.76 -13.87
CA GLN A 255 17.37 -13.35 -13.99
C GLN A 255 18.47 -12.29 -14.17
N ARG A 256 18.18 -11.21 -14.92
CA ARG A 256 19.10 -10.09 -15.06
C ARG A 256 19.33 -9.36 -13.74
N GLU A 257 18.26 -9.14 -12.98
CA GLU A 257 18.35 -8.48 -11.66
C GLU A 257 19.09 -9.37 -10.64
N ILE A 258 18.87 -10.69 -10.67
CA ILE A 258 19.63 -11.64 -9.81
C ILE A 258 21.13 -11.60 -10.13
N LYS A 259 21.53 -11.49 -11.41
CA LYS A 259 22.95 -11.39 -11.82
C LYS A 259 23.63 -10.08 -11.42
N ILE A 260 22.85 -9.01 -11.21
CA ILE A 260 23.39 -7.70 -10.79
C ILE A 260 23.54 -7.65 -9.26
N SER A 261 22.82 -8.51 -8.53
CA SER A 261 22.79 -8.54 -7.06
C SER A 261 23.77 -9.54 -6.45
N ASN A 262 24.41 -10.37 -7.27
CA ASN A 262 25.55 -11.26 -6.94
C ASN A 262 26.84 -10.63 -7.47
#